data_3eba01d5b6e38c2f23febaf379ea28c0
#
_entry.id   3eba01d5b6e38c2f23febaf379ea28c0
#
_cell.length_a   1.000
_cell.length_b   1.000
_cell.length_c   1.000
_cell.angle_alpha   90.00
_cell.angle_beta   90.00
_cell.angle_gamma   90.00
#
_symmetry.space_group_name_H-M   'P 1'
#
loop_
_entity.id
_entity.type
_entity.pdbx_description
1 polymer ?
#
loop_
_entity_poly.entity_id
_entity_poly.type
_entity_poly.pdbx_seq_one_letter_code
_entity_poly.pdbx_strand_id
1 'polypeptide(L)'
;SKLRRLEVWHLPRVSELDALSNCSALRELTLATLPSWDSSGKMTTLNTLEPLSNLPELRKLVLRGIRVAHGGLRPLHVVARLKSLEIANVFGIEELAALRVAKPRLRCESLSPTVTIRVSLCKKCGKARVMLNGVEKFAFKCPRCQQKRVQAHLQQWATALDKTA
;
A
#
# COMPACT_ATOMS: atom_id res chain seq x y z
N SER A 1 -4.63 26.15 -5.96
CA SER A 1 -3.52 26.06 -4.97
C SER A 1 -2.20 25.87 -5.69
N LYS A 2 -1.12 26.55 -5.22
CA LYS A 2 0.27 26.36 -5.73
C LYS A 2 1.02 25.26 -4.98
N LEU A 3 0.36 24.58 -4.03
CA LEU A 3 0.96 23.53 -3.20
C LEU A 3 1.36 22.33 -4.08
N ARG A 4 2.66 21.99 -4.08
CA ARG A 4 3.21 20.86 -4.86
C ARG A 4 3.56 19.64 -4.02
N ARG A 5 3.85 19.84 -2.74
CA ARG A 5 4.20 18.79 -1.78
C ARG A 5 3.53 19.06 -0.45
N LEU A 6 2.91 18.02 0.09
CA LEU A 6 2.31 18.02 1.42
C LEU A 6 2.76 16.78 2.17
N GLU A 7 3.30 16.98 3.36
CA GLU A 7 3.64 15.90 4.29
C GLU A 7 2.93 16.14 5.61
N VAL A 8 2.13 15.19 6.02
CA VAL A 8 1.43 15.23 7.31
C VAL A 8 1.83 14.00 8.11
N TRP A 9 2.48 14.28 9.22
CA TRP A 9 2.95 13.27 10.16
C TRP A 9 2.08 13.33 11.41
N HIS A 10 1.47 12.21 11.78
CA HIS A 10 0.52 12.13 12.87
C HIS A 10 -0.86 12.75 12.54
N LEU A 11 -1.84 11.89 12.32
CA LEU A 11 -3.18 12.23 11.83
C LEU A 11 -4.27 11.67 12.77
N PRO A 12 -4.30 12.03 14.06
CA PRO A 12 -5.14 11.31 15.04
C PRO A 12 -6.65 11.48 14.83
N ARG A 13 -7.07 12.52 14.10
CA ARG A 13 -8.50 12.86 13.88
C ARG A 13 -8.84 13.16 12.43
N VAL A 14 -7.98 12.78 11.49
CA VAL A 14 -8.23 13.00 10.07
C VAL A 14 -8.83 11.73 9.47
N SER A 15 -10.08 11.80 9.05
CA SER A 15 -10.77 10.74 8.32
C SER A 15 -11.10 11.13 6.88
N GLU A 16 -11.10 12.42 6.58
CA GLU A 16 -11.53 12.98 5.29
C GLU A 16 -10.37 13.67 4.56
N LEU A 17 -10.37 13.57 3.23
CA LEU A 17 -9.37 14.18 2.37
C LEU A 17 -9.95 15.23 1.42
N ASP A 18 -11.21 15.64 1.60
CA ASP A 18 -11.93 16.53 0.66
C ASP A 18 -11.23 17.87 0.44
N ALA A 19 -10.58 18.40 1.49
CA ALA A 19 -9.79 19.63 1.39
C ALA A 19 -8.66 19.54 0.35
N LEU A 20 -8.17 18.34 0.03
CA LEU A 20 -7.13 18.12 -0.97
C LEU A 20 -7.64 18.21 -2.40
N SER A 21 -8.94 18.04 -2.66
CA SER A 21 -9.52 18.06 -4.00
C SER A 21 -9.22 19.36 -4.76
N ASN A 22 -9.01 20.45 -4.03
CA ASN A 22 -8.67 21.77 -4.59
C ASN A 22 -7.16 22.00 -4.81
N CYS A 23 -6.33 20.98 -4.51
CA CYS A 23 -4.87 21.07 -4.61
C CYS A 23 -4.37 20.55 -5.97
N SER A 24 -4.87 21.09 -7.08
CA SER A 24 -4.60 20.61 -8.45
C SER A 24 -3.12 20.55 -8.84
N ALA A 25 -2.25 21.38 -8.20
CA ALA A 25 -0.81 21.36 -8.43
C ALA A 25 -0.05 20.34 -7.57
N LEU A 26 -0.73 19.58 -6.69
CA LEU A 26 -0.09 18.66 -5.75
C LEU A 26 0.56 17.48 -6.50
N ARG A 27 1.87 17.30 -6.27
CA ARG A 27 2.68 16.24 -6.90
C ARG A 27 3.09 15.15 -5.93
N GLU A 28 3.29 15.50 -4.67
CA GLU A 28 3.74 14.58 -3.65
C GLU A 28 2.86 14.73 -2.40
N LEU A 29 2.28 13.62 -1.96
CA LEU A 29 1.48 13.55 -0.75
C LEU A 29 2.03 12.45 0.15
N THR A 30 2.34 12.80 1.39
CA THR A 30 2.69 11.87 2.46
C THR A 30 1.72 12.03 3.61
N LEU A 31 1.00 10.96 3.92
CA LEU A 31 0.17 10.83 5.10
C LEU A 31 0.73 9.67 5.92
N ALA A 32 1.23 9.96 7.12
CA ALA A 32 1.92 8.96 7.91
C ALA A 32 1.56 9.03 9.37
N THR A 33 1.37 7.86 9.98
CA THR A 33 1.36 7.68 11.42
C THR A 33 2.72 7.11 11.81
N LEU A 34 3.45 7.81 12.67
CA LEU A 34 4.76 7.34 13.13
C LEU A 34 4.59 6.31 14.26
N PRO A 35 5.20 5.13 14.15
CA PRO A 35 5.15 4.12 15.21
C PRO A 35 5.73 4.61 16.55
N SER A 36 6.66 5.57 16.50
CA SER A 36 7.29 6.16 17.69
C SER A 36 6.35 7.05 18.51
N TRP A 37 5.24 7.50 17.93
CA TRP A 37 4.27 8.35 18.63
C TRP A 37 3.15 7.56 19.30
N ASP A 38 2.91 6.34 18.81
CA ASP A 38 1.95 5.43 19.40
C ASP A 38 2.46 3.99 19.27
N SER A 39 3.06 3.50 20.35
CA SER A 39 3.54 2.11 20.46
C SER A 39 2.43 1.06 20.37
N SER A 40 1.14 1.49 20.41
CA SER A 40 -0.01 0.60 20.28
C SER A 40 -0.18 0.02 18.88
N GLY A 41 0.57 0.53 17.88
CA GLY A 41 0.43 0.13 16.49
C GLY A 41 -0.91 0.53 15.84
N LYS A 42 -1.62 1.49 16.43
CA LYS A 42 -2.88 2.00 15.88
C LYS A 42 -2.63 2.63 14.51
N MET A 43 -3.54 2.37 13.62
CA MET A 43 -3.57 2.96 12.29
C MET A 43 -4.64 4.05 12.22
N THR A 44 -4.37 5.11 11.47
CA THR A 44 -5.40 6.08 11.11
C THR A 44 -6.28 5.48 10.02
N THR A 45 -7.59 5.58 10.17
CA THR A 45 -8.56 5.14 9.16
C THR A 45 -9.09 6.35 8.40
N LEU A 46 -8.81 6.41 7.11
CA LEU A 46 -9.45 7.35 6.18
C LEU A 46 -10.76 6.74 5.66
N ASN A 47 -11.78 7.56 5.47
CA ASN A 47 -13.06 7.07 4.95
C ASN A 47 -12.90 6.60 3.51
N THR A 48 -12.28 7.40 2.64
CA THR A 48 -12.05 7.04 1.24
C THR A 48 -10.82 7.75 0.67
N LEU A 49 -10.30 7.24 -0.45
CA LEU A 49 -9.27 7.89 -1.27
C LEU A 49 -9.86 8.64 -2.48
N GLU A 50 -11.19 8.71 -2.63
CA GLU A 50 -11.84 9.38 -3.77
C GLU A 50 -11.34 10.81 -4.03
N PRO A 51 -11.10 11.66 -3.02
CA PRO A 51 -10.58 13.00 -3.27
C PRO A 51 -9.25 13.04 -4.01
N LEU A 52 -8.45 11.97 -3.92
CA LEU A 52 -7.16 11.87 -4.63
C LEU A 52 -7.32 11.63 -6.13
N SER A 53 -8.47 11.11 -6.59
CA SER A 53 -8.77 10.94 -8.01
C SER A 53 -8.81 12.26 -8.77
N ASN A 54 -9.09 13.36 -8.06
CA ASN A 54 -9.17 14.72 -8.61
C ASN A 54 -7.81 15.45 -8.63
N LEU A 55 -6.69 14.75 -8.33
CA LEU A 55 -5.35 15.34 -8.30
C LEU A 55 -4.56 15.00 -9.57
N PRO A 56 -4.66 15.80 -10.64
CA PRO A 56 -4.11 15.45 -11.96
C PRO A 56 -2.58 15.40 -11.99
N GLU A 57 -1.92 16.14 -11.10
CA GLU A 57 -0.46 16.21 -11.02
C GLU A 57 0.17 15.23 -10.02
N LEU A 58 -0.63 14.45 -9.27
CA LEU A 58 -0.12 13.56 -8.22
C LEU A 58 0.77 12.46 -8.80
N ARG A 59 2.05 12.43 -8.35
CA ARG A 59 3.08 11.50 -8.83
C ARG A 59 3.57 10.54 -7.75
N LYS A 60 3.58 10.99 -6.51
CA LYS A 60 4.03 10.20 -5.35
C LYS A 60 2.99 10.26 -4.24
N LEU A 61 2.60 9.09 -3.77
CA LEU A 61 1.69 8.92 -2.64
C LEU A 61 2.32 8.00 -1.61
N VAL A 62 2.35 8.42 -0.36
CA VAL A 62 2.81 7.64 0.78
C VAL A 62 1.70 7.59 1.82
N LEU A 63 1.25 6.38 2.17
CA LEU A 63 0.21 6.10 3.16
C LEU A 63 0.77 5.11 4.20
N ARG A 64 1.52 5.62 5.18
CA ARG A 64 2.09 4.80 6.26
C ARG A 64 1.18 4.77 7.47
N GLY A 65 0.85 3.58 7.97
CA GLY A 65 -0.05 3.44 9.10
C GLY A 65 -1.46 3.91 8.80
N ILE A 66 -1.88 3.84 7.53
CA ILE A 66 -3.19 4.29 7.05
C ILE A 66 -3.99 3.07 6.59
N ARG A 67 -5.26 3.02 6.99
CA ARG A 67 -6.30 2.14 6.46
C ARG A 67 -7.32 2.97 5.70
N VAL A 68 -8.08 2.33 4.83
CA VAL A 68 -9.17 2.93 4.08
C VAL A 68 -10.44 2.15 4.37
N ALA A 69 -11.50 2.83 4.81
CA ALA A 69 -12.76 2.20 5.19
C ALA A 69 -13.58 1.78 3.97
N HIS A 70 -13.63 2.64 2.95
CA HIS A 70 -14.50 2.43 1.77
C HIS A 70 -13.72 2.63 0.48
N GLY A 71 -14.02 1.80 -0.54
CA GLY A 71 -13.43 1.91 -1.87
C GLY A 71 -11.97 1.44 -2.00
N GLY A 72 -11.29 1.22 -0.89
CA GLY A 72 -9.92 0.71 -0.87
C GLY A 72 -8.97 1.50 -1.78
N LEU A 73 -8.22 0.79 -2.63
CA LEU A 73 -7.25 1.38 -3.58
C LEU A 73 -7.88 1.76 -4.93
N ARG A 74 -9.17 1.48 -5.16
CA ARG A 74 -9.85 1.72 -6.44
C ARG A 74 -9.73 3.15 -6.96
N PRO A 75 -9.86 4.22 -6.13
CA PRO A 75 -9.69 5.59 -6.61
C PRO A 75 -8.34 5.88 -7.23
N LEU A 76 -7.29 5.13 -6.88
CA LEU A 76 -5.95 5.32 -7.43
C LEU A 76 -5.82 4.82 -8.88
N HIS A 77 -6.77 3.99 -9.37
CA HIS A 77 -6.75 3.50 -10.76
C HIS A 77 -6.79 4.63 -11.78
N VAL A 78 -7.52 5.71 -11.48
CA VAL A 78 -7.72 6.85 -12.41
C VAL A 78 -6.69 7.98 -12.22
N VAL A 79 -5.82 7.93 -11.20
CA VAL A 79 -4.77 8.94 -10.98
C VAL A 79 -3.68 8.79 -12.04
N ALA A 80 -3.82 9.49 -13.17
CA ALA A 80 -3.06 9.24 -14.39
C ALA A 80 -1.54 9.33 -14.21
N ARG A 81 -1.06 10.29 -13.41
CA ARG A 81 0.38 10.59 -13.25
C ARG A 81 1.04 9.89 -12.06
N LEU A 82 0.33 9.05 -11.32
CA LEU A 82 0.89 8.33 -10.16
C LEU A 82 1.99 7.36 -10.61
N LYS A 83 3.21 7.60 -10.13
CA LYS A 83 4.42 6.84 -10.48
C LYS A 83 5.00 6.05 -9.31
N SER A 84 4.75 6.51 -8.08
CA SER A 84 5.28 5.89 -6.86
C SER A 84 4.21 5.84 -5.79
N LEU A 85 4.02 4.67 -5.21
CA LEU A 85 3.09 4.41 -4.12
C LEU A 85 3.80 3.66 -3.00
N GLU A 86 3.61 4.11 -1.78
CA GLU A 86 4.00 3.39 -0.58
C GLU A 86 2.77 3.23 0.31
N ILE A 87 2.41 2.00 0.63
CA ILE A 87 1.24 1.66 1.45
C ILE A 87 1.63 0.63 2.51
N ALA A 88 0.88 0.61 3.60
CA ALA A 88 0.97 -0.47 4.58
C ALA A 88 0.40 -1.77 3.99
N ASN A 89 0.85 -2.92 4.51
CA ASN A 89 0.34 -4.24 4.10
C ASN A 89 -0.99 -4.55 4.83
N VAL A 90 -2.04 -3.80 4.47
CA VAL A 90 -3.39 -3.89 5.06
C VAL A 90 -4.49 -4.04 3.99
N PHE A 91 -4.11 -4.03 2.73
CA PHE A 91 -5.00 -4.22 1.58
C PHE A 91 -4.98 -5.67 1.14
N GLY A 92 -6.12 -6.20 0.69
CA GLY A 92 -6.25 -7.58 0.24
C GLY A 92 -5.55 -7.87 -1.08
N ILE A 93 -5.35 -9.16 -1.39
CA ILE A 93 -4.71 -9.62 -2.64
C ILE A 93 -5.47 -9.07 -3.86
N GLU A 94 -6.80 -9.13 -3.83
CA GLU A 94 -7.66 -8.69 -4.94
C GLU A 94 -7.48 -7.19 -5.23
N GLU A 95 -7.41 -6.36 -4.18
CA GLU A 95 -7.21 -4.91 -4.34
C GLU A 95 -5.83 -4.59 -4.91
N LEU A 96 -4.79 -5.27 -4.40
CA LEU A 96 -3.41 -5.09 -4.86
C LEU A 96 -3.25 -5.57 -6.30
N ALA A 97 -3.84 -6.72 -6.65
CA ALA A 97 -3.85 -7.26 -8.00
C ALA A 97 -4.58 -6.32 -8.98
N ALA A 98 -5.76 -5.82 -8.60
CA ALA A 98 -6.52 -4.87 -9.41
C ALA A 98 -5.72 -3.58 -9.68
N LEU A 99 -5.06 -3.04 -8.65
CA LEU A 99 -4.22 -1.86 -8.85
C LEU A 99 -2.98 -2.18 -9.71
N ARG A 100 -2.39 -3.38 -9.58
CA ARG A 100 -1.27 -3.81 -10.44
C ARG A 100 -1.67 -3.88 -11.91
N VAL A 101 -2.85 -4.43 -12.22
CA VAL A 101 -3.38 -4.49 -13.59
C VAL A 101 -3.68 -3.08 -14.12
N ALA A 102 -4.38 -2.25 -13.34
CA ALA A 102 -4.71 -0.88 -13.73
C ALA A 102 -3.48 0.03 -13.90
N LYS A 103 -2.40 -0.23 -13.15
CA LYS A 103 -1.18 0.58 -13.12
C LYS A 103 0.10 -0.27 -13.22
N PRO A 104 0.37 -0.92 -14.36
CA PRO A 104 1.49 -1.88 -14.49
C PRO A 104 2.87 -1.24 -14.26
N ARG A 105 3.01 0.07 -14.52
CA ARG A 105 4.26 0.82 -14.34
C ARG A 105 4.40 1.51 -12.96
N LEU A 106 3.41 1.35 -12.08
CA LEU A 106 3.45 1.94 -10.74
C LEU A 106 4.50 1.25 -9.88
N ARG A 107 5.43 2.04 -9.34
CA ARG A 107 6.45 1.55 -8.40
C ARG A 107 5.83 1.46 -7.01
N CYS A 108 5.60 0.24 -6.55
CA CYS A 108 5.10 -0.08 -5.21
C CYS A 108 5.47 -1.52 -4.86
N GLU A 109 6.22 -1.70 -3.78
CA GLU A 109 6.65 -3.04 -3.33
C GLU A 109 5.46 -3.92 -2.95
N SER A 110 4.41 -3.32 -2.36
CA SER A 110 3.20 -4.06 -1.96
C SER A 110 2.40 -4.62 -3.15
N LEU A 111 2.65 -4.14 -4.38
CA LEU A 111 2.04 -4.68 -5.60
C LEU A 111 2.79 -5.90 -6.17
N SER A 112 3.65 -6.51 -5.38
CA SER A 112 4.26 -7.82 -5.64
C SER A 112 3.71 -8.83 -4.63
N PRO A 113 3.62 -10.11 -4.96
CA PRO A 113 3.10 -11.10 -4.02
C PRO A 113 3.93 -11.21 -2.73
N THR A 114 5.24 -10.98 -2.84
CA THR A 114 6.16 -11.06 -1.71
C THR A 114 7.23 -9.98 -1.76
N VAL A 115 7.73 -9.59 -0.57
CA VAL A 115 8.90 -8.72 -0.42
C VAL A 115 9.95 -9.43 0.43
N THR A 116 11.19 -9.46 -0.03
CA THR A 116 12.29 -10.06 0.72
C THR A 116 12.76 -9.14 1.85
N ILE A 117 12.72 -9.64 3.08
CA ILE A 117 13.15 -8.92 4.27
C ILE A 117 14.56 -9.39 4.66
N ARG A 118 15.57 -8.68 4.17
CA ARG A 118 16.99 -9.06 4.35
C ARG A 118 17.45 -9.15 5.80
N VAL A 119 16.89 -8.32 6.67
CA VAL A 119 17.20 -8.30 8.11
C VAL A 119 16.49 -9.38 8.91
N SER A 120 15.53 -10.10 8.32
CA SER A 120 14.77 -11.17 8.96
C SER A 120 15.21 -12.52 8.43
N LEU A 121 16.09 -13.20 9.15
CA LEU A 121 16.60 -14.51 8.76
C LEU A 121 15.77 -15.64 9.37
N CYS A 122 15.69 -16.74 8.66
CA CYS A 122 15.05 -17.97 9.12
C CYS A 122 15.94 -18.67 10.16
N LYS A 123 15.42 -18.89 11.36
CA LYS A 123 16.16 -19.59 12.45
C LYS A 123 16.56 -21.02 12.09
N LYS A 124 15.86 -21.70 11.13
CA LYS A 124 16.15 -23.08 10.74
C LYS A 124 17.23 -23.21 9.67
N CYS A 125 17.31 -22.26 8.71
CA CYS A 125 18.19 -22.41 7.54
C CYS A 125 19.00 -21.16 7.15
N GLY A 126 18.94 -20.09 7.94
CA GLY A 126 19.68 -18.85 7.71
C GLY A 126 19.24 -18.02 6.49
N LYS A 127 18.29 -18.49 5.67
CA LYS A 127 17.83 -17.73 4.49
C LYS A 127 16.96 -16.53 4.89
N ALA A 128 17.03 -15.47 4.09
CA ALA A 128 16.16 -14.32 4.24
C ALA A 128 14.69 -14.74 4.15
N ARG A 129 13.85 -14.15 5.00
CA ARG A 129 12.40 -14.39 4.99
C ARG A 129 11.73 -13.44 3.99
N VAL A 130 10.58 -13.84 3.48
CA VAL A 130 9.72 -12.99 2.68
C VAL A 130 8.50 -12.59 3.49
N MET A 131 8.06 -11.35 3.31
CA MET A 131 6.74 -10.89 3.75
C MET A 131 5.75 -11.20 2.64
N LEU A 132 4.63 -11.79 2.99
CA LEU A 132 3.51 -12.01 2.06
C LEU A 132 2.64 -10.76 2.04
N ASN A 133 2.43 -10.17 0.87
CA ASN A 133 1.57 -9.01 0.70
C ASN A 133 0.12 -9.44 0.46
N GLY A 134 -0.82 -8.61 0.89
CA GLY A 134 -2.24 -8.88 0.71
C GLY A 134 -2.85 -9.83 1.75
N VAL A 135 -2.18 -10.04 2.88
CA VAL A 135 -2.69 -10.84 4.00
C VAL A 135 -2.92 -9.95 5.22
N GLU A 136 -4.00 -10.19 5.97
CA GLU A 136 -4.44 -9.35 7.09
C GLU A 136 -3.40 -9.21 8.22
N LYS A 137 -2.54 -10.20 8.40
CA LYS A 137 -1.49 -10.20 9.41
C LYS A 137 -0.12 -10.27 8.75
N PHE A 138 0.83 -9.48 9.26
CA PHE A 138 2.22 -9.58 8.83
C PHE A 138 2.70 -11.03 8.84
N ALA A 139 2.84 -11.63 7.67
CA ALA A 139 3.18 -13.03 7.50
C ALA A 139 4.59 -13.16 6.91
N PHE A 140 5.59 -13.26 7.81
CA PHE A 140 6.96 -13.56 7.39
C PHE A 140 7.14 -15.06 7.22
N LYS A 141 7.48 -15.52 6.03
CA LYS A 141 7.70 -16.92 5.70
C LYS A 141 9.11 -17.14 5.15
N CYS A 142 9.67 -18.31 5.48
CA CYS A 142 10.91 -18.73 4.86
C CYS A 142 10.60 -19.43 3.53
N PRO A 143 11.11 -18.95 2.38
CA PRO A 143 10.80 -19.54 1.08
C PRO A 143 11.31 -20.98 0.95
N ARG A 144 12.33 -21.38 1.74
CA ARG A 144 12.82 -22.77 1.78
C ARG A 144 12.05 -23.64 2.77
N CYS A 145 11.98 -23.24 4.04
CA CYS A 145 11.40 -24.10 5.10
C CYS A 145 9.86 -24.11 5.09
N GLN A 146 9.22 -23.12 4.49
CA GLN A 146 7.77 -22.97 4.40
C GLN A 146 7.31 -22.83 2.94
N GLN A 147 8.02 -23.51 2.03
CA GLN A 147 7.81 -23.42 0.59
C GLN A 147 6.34 -23.62 0.17
N LYS A 148 5.66 -24.63 0.70
CA LYS A 148 4.24 -24.88 0.38
C LYS A 148 3.35 -23.66 0.65
N ARG A 149 3.58 -22.96 1.77
CA ARG A 149 2.80 -21.75 2.13
C ARG A 149 3.10 -20.58 1.22
N VAL A 150 4.36 -20.40 0.85
CA VAL A 150 4.75 -19.33 -0.10
C VAL A 150 4.17 -19.62 -1.48
N GLN A 151 4.24 -20.86 -1.95
CA GLN A 151 3.67 -21.25 -3.24
C GLN A 151 2.15 -21.10 -3.29
N ALA A 152 1.42 -21.52 -2.24
CA ALA A 152 -0.02 -21.31 -2.16
C ALA A 152 -0.39 -19.83 -2.26
N HIS A 153 0.37 -18.95 -1.59
CA HIS A 153 0.17 -17.50 -1.68
C HIS A 153 0.46 -16.96 -3.09
N LEU A 154 1.54 -17.40 -3.74
CA LEU A 154 1.85 -17.01 -5.13
C LEU A 154 0.73 -17.43 -6.09
N GLN A 155 0.14 -18.63 -5.88
CA GLN A 155 -0.99 -19.10 -6.67
C GLN A 155 -2.24 -18.23 -6.48
N GLN A 156 -2.54 -17.82 -5.24
CA GLN A 156 -3.65 -16.89 -4.96
C GLN A 156 -3.47 -15.57 -5.70
N TRP A 157 -2.24 -15.02 -5.70
CA TRP A 157 -1.91 -13.82 -6.44
C TRP A 157 -2.10 -13.98 -7.96
N ALA A 158 -1.61 -15.08 -8.54
CA ALA A 158 -1.80 -15.37 -9.96
C ALA A 158 -3.29 -15.41 -10.31
N THR A 159 -4.09 -16.14 -9.52
CA THR A 159 -5.54 -16.21 -9.72
C THR A 159 -6.23 -14.85 -9.61
N ALA A 160 -5.78 -13.98 -8.69
CA ALA A 160 -6.35 -12.65 -8.55
C ALA A 160 -6.00 -11.75 -9.75
N LEU A 161 -4.77 -11.83 -10.28
CA LEU A 161 -4.38 -11.12 -11.50
C LEU A 161 -5.20 -11.56 -12.70
N ASP A 162 -5.37 -12.87 -12.91
CA ASP A 162 -6.15 -13.43 -14.04
C ASP A 162 -7.63 -13.01 -13.99
N LYS A 163 -8.21 -12.90 -12.80
CA LYS A 163 -9.61 -12.43 -12.63
C LYS A 163 -9.79 -10.94 -12.93
N THR A 164 -8.72 -10.18 -12.92
CA THR A 164 -8.77 -8.71 -13.01
C THR A 164 -8.31 -8.22 -14.38
N ALA A 165 -7.58 -9.05 -15.14
CA ALA A 165 -7.12 -8.77 -16.50
C ALA A 165 -8.25 -8.87 -17.53
#